data_1d70343e330d3c0bc9e3125c43f83635
#
_entry.id   1d70343e330d3c0bc9e3125c43f83635
#
_cell.length_a   1.000
_cell.length_b   1.000
_cell.length_c   1.000
_cell.angle_alpha   90.00
_cell.angle_beta   90.00
_cell.angle_gamma   90.00
#
_symmetry.space_group_name_H-M   'P 1'
#
loop_
_entity.id
_entity.type
_entity.pdbx_description
1 polymer ?
#
loop_
_entity_poly.entity_id
_entity_poly.type
_entity_poly.pdbx_seq_one_letter_code
_entity_poly.pdbx_strand_id
1 'polypeptide(L)'
;MKVDWIWSLWQQRKCTTQQALEALLLSRARGSLRAIEDIKSMDLQMERRLEQVEIDRVQGMLAESLQGFRPDPRVDKFMLQFDSSAYGIAHRFRTLGLFGGSQIGKSQKGLSLFGISRTLKVSCQGLGKGIIPSIVDLDRQQHCCILWDEIRSDQVLGNKEVFQSGAFLIRLSQSQCNQHMYSKWLYSIAHVLCSNCFPMSVEEGLSEEDAEWLSKNVWSAVLPAGEKWYFDVDGEA
;
A
#
# COMPACT_ATOMS: atom_id res chain seq x y z
N MET A 1 24.78 -40.88 0.99
CA MET A 1 24.36 -39.91 2.03
C MET A 1 22.84 -39.84 1.97
N LYS A 2 22.14 -39.97 3.09
CA LYS A 2 20.67 -39.99 3.09
C LYS A 2 20.15 -38.54 3.02
N VAL A 3 19.07 -38.30 2.26
CA VAL A 3 18.40 -37.00 2.13
C VAL A 3 18.07 -36.41 3.50
N ASP A 4 17.51 -37.23 4.39
CA ASP A 4 17.12 -36.82 5.74
C ASP A 4 18.28 -36.29 6.59
N TRP A 5 19.51 -36.80 6.37
CA TRP A 5 20.70 -36.34 7.09
C TRP A 5 21.12 -34.92 6.61
N ILE A 6 21.11 -34.69 5.29
CA ILE A 6 21.41 -33.36 4.71
C ILE A 6 20.38 -32.37 5.20
N TRP A 7 19.10 -32.72 5.14
CA TRP A 7 18.00 -31.92 5.65
C TRP A 7 18.17 -31.53 7.12
N SER A 8 18.51 -32.52 7.96
CA SER A 8 18.78 -32.28 9.39
C SER A 8 19.95 -31.33 9.64
N LEU A 9 21.04 -31.46 8.87
CA LEU A 9 22.18 -30.55 8.96
C LEU A 9 21.81 -29.11 8.60
N TRP A 10 21.03 -28.94 7.54
CA TRP A 10 20.55 -27.63 7.12
C TRP A 10 19.61 -27.00 8.15
N GLN A 11 18.61 -27.73 8.65
CA GLN A 11 17.71 -27.25 9.71
C GLN A 11 18.46 -26.87 10.99
N GLN A 12 19.49 -27.59 11.33
CA GLN A 12 20.36 -27.27 12.48
C GLN A 12 21.37 -26.15 12.21
N ARG A 13 21.31 -25.52 11.04
CA ARG A 13 22.27 -24.49 10.57
C ARG A 13 23.73 -24.96 10.58
N LYS A 14 23.99 -26.26 10.45
CA LYS A 14 25.33 -26.86 10.35
C LYS A 14 25.90 -26.85 8.93
N CYS A 15 25.11 -26.47 7.95
CA CYS A 15 25.55 -26.19 6.58
C CYS A 15 24.72 -25.07 5.99
N THR A 16 25.27 -24.36 4.99
CA THR A 16 24.55 -23.33 4.24
C THR A 16 23.54 -23.94 3.29
N THR A 17 22.55 -23.14 2.84
CA THR A 17 21.59 -23.57 1.81
C THR A 17 22.29 -24.08 0.57
N GLN A 18 23.31 -23.38 0.08
CA GLN A 18 24.09 -23.80 -1.08
C GLN A 18 24.76 -25.15 -0.87
N GLN A 19 25.43 -25.37 0.27
CA GLN A 19 26.06 -26.65 0.62
C GLN A 19 25.05 -27.79 0.69
N ALA A 20 23.86 -27.55 1.24
CA ALA A 20 22.79 -28.55 1.29
C ALA A 20 22.28 -28.90 -0.11
N LEU A 21 22.06 -27.90 -0.97
CA LEU A 21 21.61 -28.10 -2.35
C LEU A 21 22.65 -28.88 -3.18
N GLU A 22 23.92 -28.54 -3.09
CA GLU A 22 25.01 -29.25 -3.77
C GLU A 22 25.10 -30.69 -3.30
N ALA A 23 25.03 -30.92 -1.98
CA ALA A 23 25.06 -32.29 -1.44
C ALA A 23 23.86 -33.12 -1.88
N LEU A 24 22.66 -32.54 -1.98
CA LEU A 24 21.47 -33.23 -2.48
C LEU A 24 21.60 -33.57 -3.98
N LEU A 25 22.11 -32.66 -4.80
CA LEU A 25 22.35 -32.87 -6.22
C LEU A 25 23.37 -34.02 -6.45
N LEU A 26 24.47 -34.01 -5.68
CA LEU A 26 25.51 -35.03 -5.77
C LEU A 26 25.04 -36.41 -5.26
N SER A 27 24.12 -36.44 -4.30
CA SER A 27 23.65 -37.68 -3.68
C SER A 27 22.90 -38.58 -4.64
N ARG A 28 22.28 -38.05 -5.69
CA ARG A 28 21.38 -38.76 -6.62
C ARG A 28 20.34 -39.65 -5.93
N ALA A 29 20.06 -39.39 -4.68
CA ALA A 29 19.15 -40.21 -3.88
C ALA A 29 17.69 -39.96 -4.29
N ARG A 30 16.86 -40.98 -4.12
CA ARG A 30 15.41 -40.85 -4.35
C ARG A 30 14.84 -39.77 -3.38
N GLY A 31 14.11 -38.81 -3.90
CA GLY A 31 13.55 -37.68 -3.14
C GLY A 31 14.44 -36.43 -3.06
N SER A 32 15.67 -36.45 -3.61
CA SER A 32 16.56 -35.28 -3.62
C SER A 32 15.92 -34.05 -4.27
N LEU A 33 15.22 -34.25 -5.41
CA LEU A 33 14.56 -33.12 -6.10
C LEU A 33 13.51 -32.44 -5.22
N ARG A 34 12.69 -33.23 -4.54
CA ARG A 34 11.67 -32.67 -3.60
C ARG A 34 12.33 -31.93 -2.43
N ALA A 35 13.37 -32.52 -1.84
CA ALA A 35 14.11 -31.86 -0.77
C ALA A 35 14.78 -30.55 -1.22
N ILE A 36 15.26 -30.48 -2.47
CA ILE A 36 15.79 -29.24 -3.06
C ILE A 36 14.71 -28.17 -3.18
N GLU A 37 13.51 -28.52 -3.65
CA GLU A 37 12.38 -27.61 -3.77
C GLU A 37 11.93 -27.10 -2.40
N ASP A 38 11.83 -28.00 -1.42
CA ASP A 38 11.45 -27.66 -0.05
C ASP A 38 12.49 -26.73 0.61
N ILE A 39 13.79 -26.99 0.47
CA ILE A 39 14.86 -26.12 0.98
C ILE A 39 14.79 -24.73 0.34
N LYS A 40 14.65 -24.64 -0.99
CA LYS A 40 14.54 -23.36 -1.68
C LYS A 40 13.32 -22.57 -1.23
N SER A 41 12.17 -23.24 -1.06
CA SER A 41 10.95 -22.62 -0.60
C SER A 41 11.09 -22.08 0.83
N MET A 42 11.69 -22.85 1.72
CA MET A 42 11.91 -22.41 3.13
C MET A 42 12.95 -21.30 3.23
N ASP A 43 14.00 -21.33 2.42
CA ASP A 43 15.02 -20.30 2.38
C ASP A 43 14.42 -18.96 1.95
N LEU A 44 13.63 -18.98 0.87
CA LEU A 44 12.87 -17.81 0.40
C LEU A 44 11.89 -17.28 1.47
N GLN A 45 11.21 -18.18 2.20
CA GLN A 45 10.33 -17.78 3.30
C GLN A 45 11.10 -17.15 4.46
N MET A 46 12.31 -17.64 4.74
CA MET A 46 13.16 -17.11 5.79
C MET A 46 13.72 -15.74 5.42
N GLU A 47 14.15 -15.55 4.17
CA GLU A 47 14.56 -14.24 3.65
C GLU A 47 13.41 -13.23 3.78
N ARG A 48 12.21 -13.59 3.33
CA ARG A 48 11.02 -12.72 3.47
C ARG A 48 10.70 -12.36 4.93
N ARG A 49 10.90 -13.29 5.86
CA ARG A 49 10.72 -13.01 7.30
C ARG A 49 11.77 -12.03 7.84
N LEU A 50 13.02 -12.18 7.41
CA LEU A 50 14.10 -11.26 7.81
C LEU A 50 13.87 -9.87 7.23
N GLU A 51 13.48 -9.79 5.97
CA GLU A 51 13.07 -8.53 5.34
C GLU A 51 11.91 -7.89 6.09
N GLN A 52 10.89 -8.68 6.47
CA GLN A 52 9.73 -8.17 7.22
C GLN A 52 10.13 -7.62 8.60
N VAL A 53 11.00 -8.32 9.32
CA VAL A 53 11.51 -7.84 10.61
C VAL A 53 12.26 -6.51 10.46
N GLU A 54 13.07 -6.37 9.42
CA GLU A 54 13.78 -5.11 9.15
C GLU A 54 12.81 -4.01 8.72
N ILE A 55 11.82 -4.33 7.89
CA ILE A 55 10.75 -3.41 7.51
C ILE A 55 10.01 -2.93 8.75
N ASP A 56 9.61 -3.84 9.64
CA ASP A 56 8.87 -3.51 10.86
C ASP A 56 9.71 -2.62 11.79
N ARG A 57 11.02 -2.90 11.91
CA ARG A 57 11.96 -2.09 12.69
C ARG A 57 12.07 -0.66 12.14
N VAL A 58 12.28 -0.53 10.83
CA VAL A 58 12.40 0.78 10.16
C VAL A 58 11.07 1.52 10.22
N GLN A 59 9.95 0.82 10.03
CA GLN A 59 8.62 1.41 10.15
C GLN A 59 8.34 1.91 11.57
N GLY A 60 8.79 1.19 12.60
CA GLY A 60 8.70 1.65 13.99
C GLY A 60 9.45 2.96 14.21
N MET A 61 10.69 3.05 13.72
CA MET A 61 11.50 4.29 13.80
C MET A 61 10.84 5.44 13.02
N LEU A 62 10.29 5.15 11.84
CA LEU A 62 9.57 6.15 11.04
C LEU A 62 8.26 6.59 11.73
N ALA A 63 7.55 5.69 12.40
CA ALA A 63 6.33 6.02 13.13
C ALA A 63 6.58 7.05 14.23
N GLU A 64 7.72 6.97 14.92
CA GLU A 64 8.16 7.98 15.90
C GLU A 64 8.40 9.34 15.25
N SER A 65 8.93 9.35 14.02
CA SER A 65 9.16 10.58 13.24
C SER A 65 7.89 11.17 12.62
N LEU A 66 6.77 10.42 12.61
CA LEU A 66 5.50 10.87 12.05
C LEU A 66 4.65 11.70 13.05
N GLN A 67 5.24 12.19 14.13
CA GLN A 67 4.57 13.06 15.09
C GLN A 67 4.67 14.52 14.63
N GLY A 68 3.63 15.30 14.93
CA GLY A 68 3.69 16.75 14.73
C GLY A 68 3.24 17.25 13.34
N PHE A 69 2.30 16.57 12.70
CA PHE A 69 1.67 17.09 11.48
C PHE A 69 0.67 18.21 11.79
N ARG A 70 0.62 19.19 10.90
CA ARG A 70 -0.37 20.27 10.98
C ARG A 70 -1.80 19.72 10.93
N PRO A 71 -2.70 20.19 11.79
CA PRO A 71 -4.12 19.86 11.72
C PRO A 71 -4.73 20.42 10.43
N ASP A 72 -5.69 19.68 9.87
CA ASP A 72 -6.48 20.15 8.72
C ASP A 72 -7.92 19.67 8.89
N PRO A 73 -8.90 20.57 8.92
CA PRO A 73 -10.32 20.21 9.14
C PRO A 73 -10.88 19.24 8.10
N ARG A 74 -10.29 19.21 6.89
CA ARG A 74 -10.71 18.26 5.83
C ARG A 74 -10.22 16.85 6.15
N VAL A 75 -9.02 16.73 6.72
CA VAL A 75 -8.48 15.46 7.21
C VAL A 75 -9.31 14.96 8.40
N ASP A 76 -9.65 15.82 9.34
CA ASP A 76 -10.48 15.47 10.49
C ASP A 76 -11.86 14.98 10.05
N LYS A 77 -12.48 15.67 9.10
CA LYS A 77 -13.74 15.26 8.49
C LYS A 77 -13.65 13.92 7.76
N PHE A 78 -12.52 13.66 7.07
CA PHE A 78 -12.28 12.37 6.44
C PHE A 78 -12.17 11.25 7.48
N MET A 79 -11.47 11.48 8.58
CA MET A 79 -11.30 10.47 9.63
C MET A 79 -12.63 10.13 10.31
N LEU A 80 -13.51 11.09 10.52
CA LEU A 80 -14.82 10.88 11.14
C LEU A 80 -15.69 9.88 10.39
N GLN A 81 -15.58 9.74 9.07
CA GLN A 81 -16.42 8.79 8.32
C GLN A 81 -16.10 7.30 8.62
N PHE A 82 -14.95 7.02 9.26
CA PHE A 82 -14.55 5.69 9.70
C PHE A 82 -14.88 5.42 11.18
N ASP A 83 -15.41 6.41 11.88
CA ASP A 83 -15.96 6.26 13.23
C ASP A 83 -17.41 5.78 13.14
N SER A 84 -17.61 4.48 13.38
CA SER A 84 -18.92 3.84 13.33
C SER A 84 -19.91 4.41 14.35
N SER A 85 -19.43 5.04 15.43
CA SER A 85 -20.26 5.68 16.45
C SER A 85 -20.87 7.01 15.96
N ALA A 86 -20.18 7.68 15.03
CA ALA A 86 -20.58 8.99 14.52
C ALA A 86 -21.50 8.92 13.29
N TYR A 87 -21.32 7.94 12.40
CA TYR A 87 -21.98 7.93 11.10
C TYR A 87 -22.86 6.70 10.79
N GLY A 88 -22.86 5.68 11.64
CA GLY A 88 -23.59 4.46 11.36
C GLY A 88 -23.03 3.70 10.14
N ILE A 89 -23.91 3.05 9.35
CA ILE A 89 -23.52 2.32 8.14
C ILE A 89 -23.50 3.28 6.94
N ALA A 90 -22.30 3.64 6.48
CA ALA A 90 -22.15 4.42 5.25
C ALA A 90 -22.27 3.51 4.02
N HIS A 91 -23.00 3.95 2.99
CA HIS A 91 -23.06 3.22 1.72
C HIS A 91 -21.80 3.41 0.87
N ARG A 92 -21.11 4.51 1.04
CA ARG A 92 -19.87 4.88 0.34
C ARG A 92 -18.98 5.71 1.25
N PHE A 93 -17.68 5.59 1.05
CA PHE A 93 -16.69 6.39 1.75
C PHE A 93 -16.02 7.35 0.75
N ARG A 94 -15.78 8.57 1.19
CA ARG A 94 -15.03 9.53 0.38
C ARG A 94 -13.54 9.28 0.55
N THR A 95 -12.81 9.52 -0.50
CA THR A 95 -11.35 9.45 -0.55
C THR A 95 -10.73 10.77 -0.07
N LEU A 96 -9.59 10.72 0.61
CA LEU A 96 -8.80 11.92 0.95
C LEU A 96 -7.72 12.15 -0.10
N GLY A 97 -7.66 13.36 -0.66
CA GLY A 97 -6.57 13.80 -1.51
C GLY A 97 -5.63 14.75 -0.75
N LEU A 98 -4.36 14.39 -0.65
CA LEU A 98 -3.27 15.24 -0.14
C LEU A 98 -2.46 15.72 -1.34
N PHE A 99 -2.71 16.95 -1.77
CA PHE A 99 -2.16 17.50 -3.00
C PHE A 99 -1.23 18.69 -2.71
N GLY A 100 -0.31 18.97 -3.64
CA GLY A 100 0.65 20.06 -3.52
C GLY A 100 2.04 19.67 -3.98
N GLY A 101 3.02 20.54 -3.84
CA GLY A 101 4.39 20.37 -4.33
C GLY A 101 5.09 19.10 -3.84
N SER A 102 6.26 18.83 -4.39
CA SER A 102 7.09 17.72 -3.94
C SER A 102 7.68 17.99 -2.55
N GLN A 103 7.97 16.94 -1.78
CA GLN A 103 8.68 16.99 -0.48
C GLN A 103 7.98 17.78 0.62
N ILE A 104 6.66 17.99 0.54
CA ILE A 104 5.88 18.65 1.60
C ILE A 104 5.32 17.70 2.66
N GLY A 105 5.68 16.44 2.65
CA GLY A 105 5.29 15.44 3.65
C GLY A 105 3.93 14.77 3.41
N LYS A 106 3.37 14.78 2.17
CA LYS A 106 2.07 14.16 1.84
C LYS A 106 1.97 12.69 2.24
N SER A 107 2.94 11.88 1.78
CA SER A 107 2.92 10.43 2.03
C SER A 107 3.10 10.13 3.52
N GLN A 108 3.96 10.88 4.23
CA GLN A 108 4.13 10.76 5.67
C GLN A 108 2.85 11.15 6.42
N LYS A 109 2.22 12.28 6.04
CA LYS A 109 0.91 12.68 6.59
C LYS A 109 -0.13 11.60 6.36
N GLY A 110 -0.21 11.04 5.15
CA GLY A 110 -1.15 9.95 4.85
C GLY A 110 -0.91 8.70 5.70
N LEU A 111 0.35 8.30 5.89
CA LEU A 111 0.72 7.17 6.74
C LEU A 111 0.42 7.42 8.22
N SER A 112 0.55 8.66 8.70
CA SER A 112 0.28 9.00 10.11
C SER A 112 -1.18 8.85 10.50
N LEU A 113 -2.13 8.90 9.55
CA LEU A 113 -3.57 8.87 9.84
C LEU A 113 -4.04 7.52 10.40
N PHE A 114 -3.52 6.43 9.87
CA PHE A 114 -3.91 5.08 10.27
C PHE A 114 -2.74 4.26 10.85
N GLY A 115 -1.54 4.79 10.77
CA GLY A 115 -0.29 4.10 11.12
C GLY A 115 0.27 3.27 9.95
N ILE A 116 1.60 3.13 9.93
CA ILE A 116 2.34 2.48 8.84
C ILE A 116 1.92 1.02 8.70
N SER A 117 1.86 0.27 9.81
CA SER A 117 1.51 -1.15 9.82
C SER A 117 0.07 -1.45 9.39
N ARG A 118 -0.82 -0.45 9.43
CA ARG A 118 -2.23 -0.58 9.05
C ARG A 118 -2.55 0.01 7.68
N THR A 119 -1.53 0.52 6.98
CA THR A 119 -1.68 1.18 5.68
C THR A 119 -0.91 0.42 4.61
N LEU A 120 -1.61 -0.09 3.60
CA LEU A 120 -0.98 -0.58 2.38
C LEU A 120 -0.54 0.61 1.54
N LYS A 121 0.77 0.86 1.42
CA LYS A 121 1.31 1.88 0.51
C LYS A 121 1.55 1.28 -0.86
N VAL A 122 1.01 1.91 -1.90
CA VAL A 122 1.19 1.51 -3.31
C VAL A 122 1.69 2.70 -4.13
N SER A 123 2.70 2.48 -4.97
CA SER A 123 3.23 3.52 -5.87
C SER A 123 2.53 3.45 -7.22
N CYS A 124 2.01 4.60 -7.67
CA CYS A 124 1.36 4.76 -8.96
C CYS A 124 2.30 5.31 -10.05
N GLN A 125 3.57 5.57 -9.70
CA GLN A 125 4.56 6.13 -10.60
C GLN A 125 4.86 5.20 -11.78
N GLY A 126 5.01 5.77 -12.98
CA GLY A 126 5.43 5.02 -14.17
C GLY A 126 4.35 4.13 -14.80
N LEU A 127 3.15 4.06 -14.24
CA LEU A 127 2.04 3.28 -14.81
C LEU A 127 1.38 4.02 -15.98
N GLY A 128 0.77 3.27 -16.90
CA GLY A 128 0.03 3.79 -18.03
C GLY A 128 -1.23 4.57 -17.61
N LYS A 129 -1.85 5.24 -18.58
CA LYS A 129 -3.08 6.01 -18.38
C LYS A 129 -4.21 5.10 -17.86
N GLY A 130 -4.90 5.54 -16.81
CA GLY A 130 -6.02 4.81 -16.19
C GLY A 130 -5.64 3.51 -15.47
N ILE A 131 -4.35 3.14 -15.41
CA ILE A 131 -3.89 1.91 -14.76
C ILE A 131 -3.49 2.20 -13.32
N ILE A 132 -4.04 1.43 -12.38
CA ILE A 132 -3.65 1.45 -10.97
C ILE A 132 -2.78 0.24 -10.64
N PRO A 133 -1.91 0.33 -9.61
CA PRO A 133 -1.14 -0.82 -9.14
C PRO A 133 -2.04 -1.93 -8.60
N SER A 134 -1.51 -3.16 -8.62
CA SER A 134 -2.17 -4.29 -7.95
C SER A 134 -2.25 -4.05 -6.44
N ILE A 135 -3.41 -4.35 -5.88
CA ILE A 135 -3.64 -4.37 -4.42
C ILE A 135 -3.90 -5.79 -3.91
N VAL A 136 -3.32 -6.78 -4.57
CA VAL A 136 -3.46 -8.20 -4.17
C VAL A 136 -3.00 -8.43 -2.73
N ASP A 137 -1.98 -7.68 -2.28
CA ASP A 137 -1.40 -7.76 -0.94
C ASP A 137 -2.25 -7.07 0.14
N LEU A 138 -3.39 -6.48 -0.22
CA LEU A 138 -4.32 -5.93 0.76
C LEU A 138 -4.88 -7.05 1.63
N ASP A 139 -4.49 -7.07 2.89
CA ASP A 139 -5.06 -7.91 3.93
C ASP A 139 -5.95 -7.07 4.85
N ARG A 140 -7.24 -7.34 4.88
CA ARG A 140 -8.20 -6.61 5.70
C ARG A 140 -8.10 -6.87 7.21
N GLN A 141 -7.41 -7.93 7.63
CA GLN A 141 -7.13 -8.15 9.05
C GLN A 141 -6.02 -7.20 9.54
N GLN A 142 -5.12 -6.83 8.64
CA GLN A 142 -4.00 -5.94 8.93
C GLN A 142 -4.30 -4.50 8.47
N HIS A 143 -4.73 -4.32 7.22
CA HIS A 143 -4.85 -3.01 6.59
C HIS A 143 -6.26 -2.45 6.69
N CYS A 144 -6.38 -1.20 7.11
CA CYS A 144 -7.61 -0.41 7.06
C CYS A 144 -7.52 0.79 6.11
N CYS A 145 -6.35 1.02 5.51
CA CYS A 145 -6.10 2.12 4.59
C CYS A 145 -5.25 1.67 3.42
N ILE A 146 -5.48 2.27 2.24
CA ILE A 146 -4.59 2.20 1.08
C ILE A 146 -4.11 3.63 0.81
N LEU A 147 -2.79 3.82 0.80
CA LEU A 147 -2.16 5.06 0.41
C LEU A 147 -1.63 4.92 -1.01
N TRP A 148 -2.17 5.72 -1.92
CA TRP A 148 -1.82 5.77 -3.33
C TRP A 148 -0.81 6.89 -3.56
N ASP A 149 0.45 6.54 -3.69
CA ASP A 149 1.55 7.49 -3.83
C ASP A 149 1.80 7.82 -5.30
N GLU A 150 1.95 9.10 -5.63
CA GLU A 150 2.12 9.64 -6.99
C GLU A 150 0.96 9.26 -7.95
N ILE A 151 -0.28 9.23 -7.44
CA ILE A 151 -1.45 8.93 -8.26
C ILE A 151 -1.89 10.11 -9.11
N ARG A 152 -2.43 9.83 -10.29
CA ARG A 152 -2.98 10.81 -11.22
C ARG A 152 -4.51 10.75 -11.27
N SER A 153 -5.15 11.85 -11.69
CA SER A 153 -6.61 11.93 -11.84
C SER A 153 -7.17 10.90 -12.81
N ASP A 154 -6.48 10.65 -13.94
CA ASP A 154 -6.92 9.65 -14.93
C ASP A 154 -6.95 8.22 -14.36
N GLN A 155 -6.07 7.91 -13.41
CA GLN A 155 -6.05 6.62 -12.72
C GLN A 155 -7.24 6.49 -11.75
N VAL A 156 -7.60 7.57 -11.05
CA VAL A 156 -8.77 7.58 -10.17
C VAL A 156 -10.06 7.50 -10.98
N LEU A 157 -10.18 8.31 -12.00
CA LEU A 157 -11.38 8.38 -12.87
C LEU A 157 -11.60 7.10 -13.67
N GLY A 158 -10.52 6.45 -14.11
CA GLY A 158 -10.59 5.15 -14.77
C GLY A 158 -10.98 3.99 -13.85
N ASN A 159 -10.95 4.20 -12.52
CA ASN A 159 -11.20 3.16 -11.51
C ASN A 159 -12.15 3.64 -10.40
N LYS A 160 -13.17 4.41 -10.76
CA LYS A 160 -14.12 5.06 -9.83
C LYS A 160 -14.67 4.11 -8.75
N GLU A 161 -14.93 2.85 -9.10
CA GLU A 161 -15.46 1.84 -8.17
C GLU A 161 -14.49 1.55 -7.01
N VAL A 162 -13.19 1.51 -7.28
CA VAL A 162 -12.15 1.25 -6.26
C VAL A 162 -12.19 2.35 -5.19
N PHE A 163 -12.27 3.61 -5.63
CA PHE A 163 -12.15 4.77 -4.75
C PHE A 163 -13.45 5.14 -4.01
N GLN A 164 -14.55 4.44 -4.27
CA GLN A 164 -15.81 4.62 -3.55
C GLN A 164 -15.96 3.71 -2.34
N SER A 165 -15.12 2.70 -2.18
CA SER A 165 -15.17 1.71 -1.09
C SER A 165 -16.59 1.21 -0.79
N GLY A 166 -17.36 0.95 -1.86
CA GLY A 166 -18.75 0.52 -1.76
C GLY A 166 -18.90 -0.90 -1.22
N ALA A 167 -20.11 -1.26 -0.81
CA ALA A 167 -20.43 -2.56 -0.24
C ALA A 167 -20.60 -3.65 -1.33
N PHE A 168 -19.63 -3.82 -2.20
CA PHE A 168 -19.59 -4.84 -3.26
C PHE A 168 -18.17 -5.32 -3.54
N LEU A 169 -18.04 -6.51 -4.13
CA LEU A 169 -16.76 -7.05 -4.56
C LEU A 169 -16.31 -6.36 -5.85
N ILE A 170 -15.10 -5.82 -5.83
CA ILE A 170 -14.48 -5.19 -7.00
C ILE A 170 -13.57 -6.21 -7.67
N ARG A 171 -13.73 -6.36 -8.99
CA ARG A 171 -12.83 -7.17 -9.82
C ARG A 171 -11.66 -6.33 -10.28
N LEU A 172 -10.47 -6.82 -10.03
CA LEU A 172 -9.20 -6.17 -10.31
C LEU A 172 -8.30 -7.12 -11.11
N SER A 173 -7.28 -6.56 -11.75
CA SER A 173 -6.28 -7.35 -12.48
C SER A 173 -4.89 -7.09 -11.93
N GLN A 174 -4.06 -8.14 -11.87
CA GLN A 174 -2.63 -8.02 -11.56
C GLN A 174 -1.80 -7.57 -12.76
N SER A 175 -2.34 -7.72 -13.97
CA SER A 175 -1.64 -7.42 -15.21
C SER A 175 -2.51 -6.60 -16.16
N GLN A 176 -1.86 -5.83 -17.02
CA GLN A 176 -2.52 -5.06 -18.07
C GLN A 176 -3.32 -5.94 -19.05
N CYS A 177 -2.98 -7.22 -19.15
CA CYS A 177 -3.61 -8.19 -20.06
C CYS A 177 -4.76 -8.95 -19.42
N ASN A 178 -5.21 -8.59 -18.22
CA ASN A 178 -6.29 -9.26 -17.47
C ASN A 178 -6.11 -10.78 -17.27
N GLN A 179 -4.89 -11.30 -17.39
CA GLN A 179 -4.61 -12.74 -17.28
C GLN A 179 -4.72 -13.26 -15.83
N HIS A 180 -4.58 -12.37 -14.84
CA HIS A 180 -4.66 -12.72 -13.43
C HIS A 180 -5.66 -11.79 -12.73
N MET A 181 -6.94 -12.15 -12.84
CA MET A 181 -8.00 -11.41 -12.17
C MET A 181 -8.15 -11.88 -10.71
N TYR A 182 -8.43 -10.94 -9.84
CA TYR A 182 -8.77 -11.21 -8.44
C TYR A 182 -9.91 -10.29 -7.99
N SER A 183 -10.55 -10.61 -6.90
CA SER A 183 -11.62 -9.78 -6.32
C SER A 183 -11.22 -9.31 -4.94
N LYS A 184 -11.53 -8.05 -4.61
CA LYS A 184 -11.32 -7.46 -3.29
C LYS A 184 -12.60 -6.84 -2.77
N TRP A 185 -12.80 -7.02 -1.47
CA TRP A 185 -13.84 -6.33 -0.71
C TRP A 185 -13.23 -5.09 -0.06
N LEU A 186 -13.55 -3.90 -0.60
CA LEU A 186 -12.95 -2.62 -0.16
C LEU A 186 -13.85 -1.81 0.78
N TYR A 187 -15.01 -2.32 1.15
CA TYR A 187 -15.92 -1.62 2.04
C TYR A 187 -15.22 -1.21 3.34
N SER A 188 -15.34 0.08 3.71
CA SER A 188 -14.70 0.65 4.91
C SER A 188 -13.14 0.64 4.87
N ILE A 189 -12.53 0.42 3.72
CA ILE A 189 -11.10 0.68 3.54
C ILE A 189 -10.92 2.16 3.18
N ALA A 190 -10.11 2.86 3.94
CA ALA A 190 -9.77 4.25 3.66
C ALA A 190 -8.87 4.36 2.43
N HIS A 191 -9.11 5.36 1.58
CA HIS A 191 -8.23 5.68 0.46
C HIS A 191 -7.62 7.07 0.66
N VAL A 192 -6.30 7.15 0.64
CA VAL A 192 -5.54 8.40 0.71
C VAL A 192 -4.73 8.54 -0.58
N LEU A 193 -4.95 9.62 -1.31
CA LEU A 193 -4.26 9.94 -2.56
C LEU A 193 -3.17 10.96 -2.27
N CYS A 194 -1.94 10.70 -2.70
CA CYS A 194 -0.85 11.65 -2.67
C CYS A 194 -0.42 11.98 -4.10
N SER A 195 -0.43 13.26 -4.46
CA SER A 195 -0.04 13.71 -5.80
C SER A 195 0.60 15.10 -5.76
N ASN A 196 1.55 15.31 -6.68
CA ASN A 196 2.16 16.62 -6.87
C ASN A 196 1.29 17.53 -7.74
N CYS A 197 0.57 16.96 -8.68
CA CYS A 197 -0.34 17.65 -9.57
C CYS A 197 -1.59 16.77 -9.79
N PHE A 198 -2.71 17.22 -9.26
CA PHE A 198 -3.97 16.48 -9.37
C PHE A 198 -5.09 17.46 -9.75
N PRO A 199 -5.47 17.54 -11.02
CA PRO A 199 -6.56 18.39 -11.47
C PRO A 199 -7.89 17.95 -10.83
N MET A 200 -8.67 18.94 -10.38
CA MET A 200 -9.95 18.76 -9.68
C MET A 200 -11.10 19.51 -10.36
N SER A 201 -10.81 20.37 -11.35
CA SER A 201 -11.81 21.23 -11.96
C SER A 201 -11.72 21.21 -13.50
N VAL A 202 -12.73 21.79 -14.14
CA VAL A 202 -12.78 21.94 -15.59
C VAL A 202 -11.69 22.89 -16.09
N GLU A 203 -11.38 23.95 -15.33
CA GLU A 203 -10.31 24.89 -15.66
C GLU A 203 -8.93 24.20 -15.67
N GLU A 204 -8.79 23.11 -14.94
CA GLU A 204 -7.58 22.28 -14.91
C GLU A 204 -7.58 21.17 -15.96
N GLY A 205 -8.56 21.17 -16.89
CA GLY A 205 -8.60 20.28 -18.06
C GLY A 205 -9.42 19.00 -17.89
N LEU A 206 -10.30 18.91 -16.87
CA LEU A 206 -11.24 17.81 -16.72
C LEU A 206 -12.55 18.05 -17.49
N SER A 207 -13.27 16.99 -17.79
CA SER A 207 -14.67 17.10 -18.21
C SER A 207 -15.56 17.55 -17.03
N GLU A 208 -16.72 18.16 -17.33
CA GLU A 208 -17.69 18.56 -16.30
C GLU A 208 -18.12 17.36 -15.44
N GLU A 209 -18.38 16.22 -16.06
CA GLU A 209 -18.78 14.98 -15.36
C GLU A 209 -17.67 14.49 -14.40
N ASP A 210 -16.42 14.50 -14.83
CA ASP A 210 -15.29 14.03 -14.01
C ASP A 210 -14.99 14.99 -12.86
N ALA A 211 -15.05 16.30 -13.11
CA ALA A 211 -14.90 17.32 -12.07
C ALA A 211 -16.03 17.20 -11.03
N GLU A 212 -17.27 17.01 -11.46
CA GLU A 212 -18.40 16.78 -10.57
C GLU A 212 -18.22 15.51 -9.74
N TRP A 213 -17.77 14.41 -10.38
CA TRP A 213 -17.55 13.15 -9.69
C TRP A 213 -16.46 13.30 -8.61
N LEU A 214 -15.32 13.94 -8.93
CA LEU A 214 -14.22 14.18 -7.99
C LEU A 214 -14.69 15.04 -6.81
N SER A 215 -15.42 16.12 -7.07
CA SER A 215 -15.94 17.01 -6.01
C SER A 215 -16.85 16.29 -5.00
N LYS A 216 -17.61 15.29 -5.47
CA LYS A 216 -18.51 14.47 -4.65
C LYS A 216 -17.79 13.36 -3.89
N ASN A 217 -16.68 12.82 -4.43
CA ASN A 217 -16.05 11.59 -3.92
C ASN A 217 -14.66 11.80 -3.31
N VAL A 218 -14.02 12.95 -3.53
CA VAL A 218 -12.68 13.25 -3.01
C VAL A 218 -12.73 14.50 -2.16
N TRP A 219 -12.25 14.41 -0.93
CA TRP A 219 -11.94 15.58 -0.12
C TRP A 219 -10.51 16.01 -0.36
N SER A 220 -10.35 17.10 -1.06
CA SER A 220 -9.05 17.63 -1.43
C SER A 220 -8.48 18.53 -0.32
N ALA A 221 -7.34 18.15 0.20
CA ALA A 221 -6.52 18.95 1.11
C ALA A 221 -5.27 19.41 0.36
N VAL A 222 -5.32 20.63 -0.15
CA VAL A 222 -4.23 21.25 -0.90
C VAL A 222 -3.48 22.20 0.03
N LEU A 223 -2.15 22.07 0.08
CA LEU A 223 -1.29 23.04 0.76
C LEU A 223 -0.84 24.13 -0.24
N PRO A 224 -0.83 25.40 0.19
CA PRO A 224 -0.23 26.48 -0.58
C PRO A 224 1.25 26.21 -0.90
N ALA A 225 1.74 26.88 -1.93
CA ALA A 225 3.16 26.81 -2.30
C ALA A 225 4.03 27.30 -1.13
N GLY A 226 5.06 26.53 -0.81
CA GLY A 226 5.98 26.82 0.30
C GLY A 226 5.57 26.29 1.66
N GLU A 227 4.32 25.80 1.82
CA GLU A 227 3.89 25.18 3.06
C GLU A 227 4.18 23.67 3.08
N LYS A 228 4.38 23.13 4.30
CA LYS A 228 4.62 21.70 4.54
C LYS A 228 3.56 21.13 5.49
N TRP A 229 3.30 19.83 5.39
CA TRP A 229 2.41 19.10 6.31
C TRP A 229 3.01 18.90 7.71
N TYR A 230 4.31 18.99 7.86
CA TYR A 230 5.02 18.86 9.13
C TYR A 230 5.54 20.21 9.61
N PHE A 231 5.76 20.35 10.89
CA PHE A 231 6.47 21.48 11.46
C PHE A 231 7.98 21.27 11.29
N ASP A 232 8.72 22.27 10.91
CA ASP A 232 10.17 22.20 10.93
C ASP A 232 10.66 22.06 12.40
N VAL A 233 11.83 21.43 12.58
CA VAL A 233 12.37 21.04 13.91
C VAL A 233 12.51 22.22 14.86
N ASP A 234 12.61 23.43 14.32
CA ASP A 234 12.76 24.67 15.10
C ASP A 234 11.41 25.33 15.47
N GLY A 235 10.28 24.67 15.16
CA GLY A 235 8.95 25.16 15.54
C GLY A 235 8.48 26.41 14.79
N GLU A 236 9.23 26.89 13.81
CA GLU A 236 8.81 27.97 12.92
C GLU A 236 7.98 27.42 11.75
N ALA A 237 6.83 28.05 11.57
CA ALA A 237 5.85 27.69 10.54
C ALA A 237 6.10 28.44 9.25
#